data_4238289baeee5445e83b81f635db66dd
#
_entry.id   4238289baeee5445e83b81f635db66dd
#
_cell.length_a   1.000
_cell.length_b   1.000
_cell.length_c   1.000
_cell.angle_alpha   90.00
_cell.angle_beta   90.00
_cell.angle_gamma   90.00
#
_symmetry.space_group_name_H-M   'P 1'
#
loop_
_entity.id
_entity.type
_entity.pdbx_description
1 polymer ?
#
loop_
_entity_poly.entity_id
_entity_poly.type
_entity_poly.pdbx_seq_one_letter_code
_entity_poly.pdbx_strand_id
1 'polypeptide(L)'
;MNWGAGCAVRHEASLSPSSGPVSPFFPALGSALAARDHAVFRINVCLGDALVWSGRFWQGKQWQGLRPEGVTVEDFHGRFADWPNHIEAFLDRHDITDVLLLGEQRPYHRIAIAAARARGITVIATDFGYIRPDWIILERDGHNALSRYPRDPDAIRALAEGLPPYDETRRHADDFPTQARWDVLFHVSNLAPWPFRHFRSFQLHPVLPAYIGTGWRLLRRNATRRGAEALVASLPEDAPFFVFAMQMENDYSIRAYSPYDDMDTPLRETIRSFAGHAPPMAHLAVKVHPFDPGLKNWPRRLARMAEAAGVTGRVHLVDAIELDPLILRAAGMITVNSTSGIRALQLGKPVVALGEALYRVVGMTHEDGLDSFWYSAHLPDVELTDAFLRGIAHHLHVRGVFYAPEGLAAAVGAAVERLEQGVPEFGGGPAPPTSAPSTVAGEAPPARG
;
A
#
# COMPACT_ATOMS: atom_id res chain seq x y z
N MET A 1 -28.90 -5.98 -27.77
CA MET A 1 -29.77 -6.50 -26.71
C MET A 1 -30.08 -5.35 -25.76
N ASN A 2 -31.34 -5.09 -25.56
CA ASN A 2 -31.87 -3.92 -24.86
C ASN A 2 -31.48 -3.99 -23.35
N TRP A 3 -30.72 -3.03 -22.89
CA TRP A 3 -30.63 -2.73 -21.45
C TRP A 3 -31.75 -1.72 -21.15
N GLY A 4 -32.81 -2.21 -20.53
CA GLY A 4 -33.84 -1.36 -19.97
C GLY A 4 -33.26 -0.47 -18.89
N ALA A 5 -33.66 0.79 -18.88
CA ALA A 5 -33.38 1.78 -17.87
C ALA A 5 -34.00 1.34 -16.53
N GLY A 6 -33.24 0.60 -15.73
CA GLY A 6 -33.48 0.38 -14.31
C GLY A 6 -32.42 1.18 -13.57
N CYS A 7 -32.86 2.26 -12.93
CA CYS A 7 -32.04 2.96 -11.94
C CYS A 7 -31.77 1.97 -10.78
N ALA A 8 -30.66 1.24 -10.82
CA ALA A 8 -30.23 0.41 -9.71
C ALA A 8 -29.66 1.36 -8.66
N VAL A 9 -30.43 1.59 -7.60
CA VAL A 9 -29.95 2.24 -6.38
C VAL A 9 -28.89 1.34 -5.81
N ARG A 10 -27.61 1.73 -5.90
CA ARG A 10 -26.51 1.03 -5.25
C ARG A 10 -26.43 1.50 -3.81
N HIS A 11 -26.45 0.55 -2.89
CA HIS A 11 -26.22 0.81 -1.47
C HIS A 11 -24.73 0.55 -1.18
N GLU A 12 -23.95 1.61 -1.02
CA GLU A 12 -22.51 1.50 -0.82
C GLU A 12 -22.13 1.77 0.66
N ALA A 13 -21.38 0.86 1.26
CA ALA A 13 -20.81 1.05 2.59
C ALA A 13 -19.32 1.35 2.48
N SER A 14 -18.91 2.51 2.97
CA SER A 14 -17.50 2.87 3.10
C SER A 14 -16.98 2.53 4.48
N LEU A 15 -15.97 1.68 4.56
CA LEU A 15 -15.28 1.32 5.79
C LEU A 15 -13.85 1.87 5.75
N SER A 16 -13.48 2.77 6.67
CA SER A 16 -12.12 3.23 6.87
C SER A 16 -11.77 3.19 8.36
N PRO A 17 -11.44 2.02 8.91
CA PRO A 17 -10.88 1.97 10.25
C PRO A 17 -9.38 2.15 10.23
N SER A 18 -8.94 2.78 11.25
CA SER A 18 -7.68 3.34 11.65
C SER A 18 -6.49 2.39 11.67
N SER A 19 -5.66 2.41 10.66
CA SER A 19 -4.21 2.14 10.74
C SER A 19 -3.47 2.33 9.40
N GLY A 20 -3.94 3.24 8.56
CA GLY A 20 -3.27 3.64 7.33
C GLY A 20 -3.57 5.11 7.03
N PRO A 21 -3.12 5.65 5.91
CA PRO A 21 -3.26 7.06 5.66
C PRO A 21 -4.73 7.48 5.76
N VAL A 22 -5.01 8.32 6.76
CA VAL A 22 -6.32 8.92 6.92
C VAL A 22 -6.45 9.97 5.84
N SER A 23 -7.36 9.73 4.91
CA SER A 23 -7.51 10.58 3.74
C SER A 23 -8.92 11.18 3.67
N PRO A 24 -9.03 12.43 3.20
CA PRO A 24 -10.31 13.02 2.83
C PRO A 24 -10.99 12.33 1.63
N PHE A 25 -10.35 11.38 0.99
CA PHE A 25 -10.87 10.70 -0.20
C PHE A 25 -12.23 10.03 0.03
N PHE A 26 -12.38 9.23 1.08
CA PHE A 26 -13.66 8.53 1.33
C PHE A 26 -14.82 9.46 1.64
N PRO A 27 -14.68 10.47 2.50
CA PRO A 27 -15.74 11.45 2.69
C PRO A 27 -16.13 12.18 1.41
N ALA A 28 -15.17 12.61 0.61
CA ALA A 28 -15.43 13.28 -0.67
C ALA A 28 -16.09 12.34 -1.70
N LEU A 29 -15.61 11.10 -1.79
CA LEU A 29 -16.19 10.08 -2.66
C LEU A 29 -17.63 9.75 -2.24
N GLY A 30 -17.86 9.55 -0.94
CA GLY A 30 -19.21 9.28 -0.43
C GLY A 30 -20.19 10.40 -0.75
N SER A 31 -19.78 11.67 -0.62
CA SER A 31 -20.59 12.81 -0.97
C SER A 31 -20.86 12.90 -2.47
N ALA A 32 -19.86 12.60 -3.29
CA ALA A 32 -20.02 12.62 -4.74
C ALA A 32 -20.97 11.52 -5.23
N LEU A 33 -20.93 10.34 -4.60
CA LEU A 33 -21.88 9.24 -4.86
C LEU A 33 -23.29 9.61 -4.37
N ALA A 34 -23.42 10.15 -3.16
CA ALA A 34 -24.71 10.59 -2.62
C ALA A 34 -25.36 11.68 -3.49
N ALA A 35 -24.57 12.60 -4.06
CA ALA A 35 -25.05 13.61 -5.01
C ALA A 35 -25.54 13.03 -6.36
N ARG A 36 -25.28 11.73 -6.60
CA ARG A 36 -25.74 10.97 -7.77
C ARG A 36 -26.80 9.92 -7.41
N ASP A 37 -27.54 10.18 -6.32
CA ASP A 37 -28.63 9.35 -5.82
C ASP A 37 -28.23 7.93 -5.35
N HIS A 38 -26.94 7.70 -5.03
CA HIS A 38 -26.53 6.49 -4.35
C HIS A 38 -26.79 6.60 -2.85
N ALA A 39 -27.27 5.52 -2.24
CA ALA A 39 -27.36 5.42 -0.79
C ALA A 39 -25.98 5.06 -0.22
N VAL A 40 -25.36 5.98 0.51
CA VAL A 40 -24.00 5.82 1.05
C VAL A 40 -24.03 5.75 2.55
N PHE A 41 -23.37 4.74 3.10
CA PHE A 41 -23.28 4.47 4.52
C PHE A 41 -21.84 4.45 5.00
N ARG A 42 -21.63 4.91 6.24
CA ARG A 42 -20.33 4.92 6.89
C ARG A 42 -20.42 4.43 8.32
N ILE A 43 -19.48 3.57 8.73
CA ILE A 43 -19.30 3.20 10.13
C ILE A 43 -18.01 3.82 10.65
N ASN A 44 -18.12 4.62 11.71
CA ASN A 44 -16.97 5.11 12.47
C ASN A 44 -16.64 4.11 13.59
N VAL A 45 -15.38 3.76 13.76
CA VAL A 45 -14.93 2.86 14.83
C VAL A 45 -14.06 3.58 15.87
N CYS A 46 -13.67 4.81 15.60
CA CYS A 46 -12.85 5.62 16.50
C CYS A 46 -13.15 7.12 16.36
N LEU A 47 -12.65 7.92 17.32
CA LEU A 47 -12.85 9.36 17.32
C LEU A 47 -12.22 10.03 16.10
N GLY A 48 -11.05 9.55 15.66
CA GLY A 48 -10.41 10.06 14.44
C GLY A 48 -11.30 9.93 13.21
N ASP A 49 -11.99 8.79 13.05
CA ASP A 49 -12.97 8.59 11.97
C ASP A 49 -14.09 9.62 12.06
N ALA A 50 -14.74 9.73 13.24
CA ALA A 50 -15.87 10.65 13.45
C ALA A 50 -15.48 12.09 13.16
N LEU A 51 -14.27 12.52 13.50
CA LEU A 51 -13.79 13.87 13.23
C LEU A 51 -13.53 14.11 11.74
N VAL A 52 -12.93 13.14 11.03
CA VAL A 52 -12.72 13.24 9.57
C VAL A 52 -14.05 13.40 8.85
N TRP A 53 -15.05 12.60 9.20
CA TRP A 53 -16.38 12.65 8.58
C TRP A 53 -17.26 13.80 9.06
N SER A 54 -16.94 14.45 10.19
CA SER A 54 -17.72 15.59 10.70
C SER A 54 -17.63 16.86 9.83
N GLY A 55 -16.73 16.91 8.88
CA GLY A 55 -16.46 18.10 8.05
C GLY A 55 -15.77 19.25 8.79
N ARG A 56 -15.55 19.17 10.12
CA ARG A 56 -14.99 20.26 10.95
C ARG A 56 -13.57 20.67 10.57
N PHE A 57 -12.79 19.74 10.01
CA PHE A 57 -11.40 19.96 9.60
C PHE A 57 -11.24 20.38 8.14
N TRP A 58 -12.34 20.46 7.40
CA TRP A 58 -12.38 20.81 5.99
C TRP A 58 -12.56 22.32 5.81
N GLN A 59 -11.65 23.08 6.38
CA GLN A 59 -11.71 24.54 6.34
C GLN A 59 -10.89 25.08 5.16
N GLY A 60 -11.44 26.08 4.49
CA GLY A 60 -10.82 26.75 3.35
C GLY A 60 -11.52 26.49 2.01
N LYS A 61 -11.32 27.42 1.06
CA LYS A 61 -11.95 27.35 -0.28
C LYS A 61 -11.53 26.13 -1.08
N GLN A 62 -10.31 25.60 -0.83
CA GLN A 62 -9.76 24.43 -1.51
C GLN A 62 -10.53 23.13 -1.24
N TRP A 63 -11.35 23.11 -0.16
CA TRP A 63 -12.18 21.95 0.20
C TRP A 63 -13.66 22.13 -0.20
N GLN A 64 -13.98 23.21 -0.90
CA GLN A 64 -15.36 23.44 -1.35
C GLN A 64 -15.76 22.34 -2.35
N GLY A 65 -16.92 21.72 -2.13
CA GLY A 65 -17.41 20.60 -2.95
C GLY A 65 -16.83 19.23 -2.58
N LEU A 66 -15.90 19.16 -1.60
CA LEU A 66 -15.31 17.89 -1.13
C LEU A 66 -15.77 17.54 0.30
N ARG A 67 -16.58 18.37 0.94
CA ARG A 67 -17.07 18.14 2.31
C ARG A 67 -18.05 16.99 2.37
N PRO A 68 -18.06 16.19 3.47
CA PRO A 68 -18.99 15.08 3.61
C PRO A 68 -20.44 15.60 3.71
N GLU A 69 -21.26 15.24 2.73
CA GLU A 69 -22.70 15.57 2.65
C GLU A 69 -23.47 14.35 2.10
N GLY A 70 -24.71 14.17 2.55
CA GLY A 70 -25.60 13.13 2.04
C GLY A 70 -25.26 11.69 2.45
N VAL A 71 -24.28 11.49 3.36
CA VAL A 71 -23.84 10.18 3.80
C VAL A 71 -24.45 9.83 5.16
N THR A 72 -25.02 8.64 5.29
CA THR A 72 -25.51 8.12 6.58
C THR A 72 -24.36 7.56 7.39
N VAL A 73 -24.15 8.12 8.59
CA VAL A 73 -23.02 7.74 9.48
C VAL A 73 -23.55 7.03 10.71
N GLU A 74 -22.98 5.86 11.02
CA GLU A 74 -23.22 5.08 12.23
C GLU A 74 -21.91 4.97 13.05
N ASP A 75 -21.99 5.12 14.37
CA ASP A 75 -20.86 5.03 15.28
C ASP A 75 -20.85 3.66 15.98
N PHE A 76 -19.79 2.90 15.83
CA PHE A 76 -19.60 1.64 16.55
C PHE A 76 -18.86 1.87 17.87
N HIS A 77 -19.56 1.76 18.98
CA HIS A 77 -19.01 1.93 20.34
C HIS A 77 -18.70 0.60 21.05
N GLY A 78 -18.97 -0.55 20.40
CA GLY A 78 -18.75 -1.88 20.94
C GLY A 78 -17.28 -2.27 21.07
N ARG A 79 -17.03 -3.43 21.65
CA ARG A 79 -15.68 -4.03 21.69
C ARG A 79 -15.36 -4.67 20.34
N PHE A 80 -14.08 -4.83 20.03
CA PHE A 80 -13.66 -5.52 18.81
C PHE A 80 -14.28 -6.93 18.65
N ALA A 81 -14.52 -7.62 19.77
CA ALA A 81 -15.18 -8.93 19.76
C ALA A 81 -16.65 -8.88 19.29
N ASP A 82 -17.31 -7.72 19.41
CA ASP A 82 -18.70 -7.50 18.99
C ASP A 82 -18.79 -7.08 17.51
N TRP A 83 -17.65 -6.74 16.89
CA TRP A 83 -17.58 -6.24 15.52
C TRP A 83 -18.16 -7.20 14.46
N PRO A 84 -17.89 -8.53 14.51
CA PRO A 84 -18.48 -9.46 13.54
C PRO A 84 -20.00 -9.37 13.47
N ASN A 85 -20.67 -9.45 14.62
CA ASN A 85 -22.14 -9.39 14.68
C ASN A 85 -22.68 -8.02 14.25
N HIS A 86 -21.97 -6.95 14.61
CA HIS A 86 -22.37 -5.59 14.24
C HIS A 86 -22.30 -5.37 12.73
N ILE A 87 -21.18 -5.74 12.08
CA ILE A 87 -21.03 -5.54 10.64
C ILE A 87 -22.00 -6.42 9.84
N GLU A 88 -22.26 -7.65 10.26
CA GLU A 88 -23.24 -8.51 9.63
C GLU A 88 -24.64 -7.90 9.67
N ALA A 89 -25.08 -7.50 10.88
CA ALA A 89 -26.38 -6.85 11.05
C ALA A 89 -26.48 -5.52 10.30
N PHE A 90 -25.37 -4.77 10.16
CA PHE A 90 -25.32 -3.55 9.39
C PHE A 90 -25.50 -3.80 7.89
N LEU A 91 -24.77 -4.75 7.33
CA LEU A 91 -24.87 -5.13 5.92
C LEU A 91 -26.30 -5.57 5.55
N ASP A 92 -26.92 -6.38 6.41
CA ASP A 92 -28.29 -6.89 6.22
C ASP A 92 -29.35 -5.78 6.38
N ARG A 93 -29.19 -4.88 7.38
CA ARG A 93 -30.16 -3.80 7.68
C ARG A 93 -30.26 -2.77 6.55
N HIS A 94 -29.14 -2.51 5.90
CA HIS A 94 -29.03 -1.46 4.88
C HIS A 94 -28.98 -2.01 3.45
N ASP A 95 -29.20 -3.31 3.25
CA ASP A 95 -29.15 -3.97 1.93
C ASP A 95 -27.92 -3.59 1.12
N ILE A 96 -26.74 -3.62 1.78
CA ILE A 96 -25.48 -3.18 1.18
C ILE A 96 -25.12 -4.07 -0.02
N THR A 97 -24.79 -3.46 -1.15
CA THR A 97 -24.36 -4.15 -2.37
C THR A 97 -22.86 -4.10 -2.62
N ASP A 98 -22.22 -3.04 -2.15
CA ASP A 98 -20.79 -2.80 -2.38
C ASP A 98 -20.12 -2.29 -1.09
N VAL A 99 -18.94 -2.84 -0.78
CA VAL A 99 -18.11 -2.42 0.35
C VAL A 99 -16.80 -1.88 -0.15
N LEU A 100 -16.55 -0.58 0.07
CA LEU A 100 -15.31 0.09 -0.31
C LEU A 100 -14.42 0.32 0.91
N LEU A 101 -13.12 -0.02 0.81
CA LEU A 101 -12.20 0.06 1.94
C LEU A 101 -10.75 0.36 1.53
N LEU A 102 -9.99 0.98 2.43
CA LEU A 102 -8.56 1.26 2.23
C LEU A 102 -7.71 0.10 2.80
N GLY A 103 -7.15 -0.72 1.93
CA GLY A 103 -6.37 -1.90 2.30
C GLY A 103 -7.22 -3.00 2.97
N GLU A 104 -7.09 -4.22 2.52
CA GLU A 104 -7.94 -5.34 2.94
C GLU A 104 -7.44 -6.06 4.19
N GLN A 105 -6.17 -5.89 4.58
CA GLN A 105 -5.54 -6.69 5.64
C GLN A 105 -5.75 -6.17 7.07
N ARG A 106 -6.42 -5.03 7.22
CA ARG A 106 -6.69 -4.48 8.55
C ARG A 106 -7.72 -5.32 9.30
N PRO A 107 -7.57 -5.54 10.62
CA PRO A 107 -8.43 -6.47 11.36
C PRO A 107 -9.94 -6.21 11.23
N TYR A 108 -10.39 -4.96 11.33
CA TYR A 108 -11.79 -4.59 11.10
C TYR A 108 -12.23 -4.87 9.66
N HIS A 109 -11.37 -4.57 8.67
CA HIS A 109 -11.65 -4.79 7.26
C HIS A 109 -11.75 -6.28 6.93
N ARG A 110 -10.83 -7.12 7.41
CA ARG A 110 -10.86 -8.57 7.17
C ARG A 110 -12.18 -9.21 7.59
N ILE A 111 -12.70 -8.79 8.74
CA ILE A 111 -14.00 -9.28 9.24
C ILE A 111 -15.14 -8.77 8.34
N ALA A 112 -15.13 -7.49 7.97
CA ALA A 112 -16.14 -6.91 7.10
C ALA A 112 -16.12 -7.54 5.70
N ILE A 113 -14.93 -7.80 5.14
CA ILE A 113 -14.76 -8.50 3.85
C ILE A 113 -15.34 -9.92 3.92
N ALA A 114 -15.04 -10.66 4.99
CA ALA A 114 -15.58 -12.01 5.16
C ALA A 114 -17.13 -11.99 5.23
N ALA A 115 -17.71 -11.06 5.98
CA ALA A 115 -19.15 -10.89 6.09
C ALA A 115 -19.80 -10.48 4.76
N ALA A 116 -19.17 -9.57 4.02
CA ALA A 116 -19.62 -9.12 2.70
C ALA A 116 -19.60 -10.26 1.67
N ARG A 117 -18.48 -11.00 1.60
CA ARG A 117 -18.33 -12.13 0.68
C ARG A 117 -19.36 -13.25 0.96
N ALA A 118 -19.63 -13.55 2.23
CA ALA A 118 -20.63 -14.54 2.60
C ALA A 118 -22.05 -14.18 2.10
N ARG A 119 -22.29 -12.92 1.77
CA ARG A 119 -23.55 -12.37 1.23
C ARG A 119 -23.52 -12.09 -0.27
N GLY A 120 -22.41 -12.38 -0.96
CA GLY A 120 -22.23 -12.03 -2.37
C GLY A 120 -22.08 -10.53 -2.63
N ILE A 121 -21.78 -9.75 -1.61
CA ILE A 121 -21.56 -8.30 -1.69
C ILE A 121 -20.20 -8.04 -2.35
N THR A 122 -20.16 -7.11 -3.28
CA THR A 122 -18.93 -6.69 -3.94
C THR A 122 -17.97 -6.00 -2.96
N VAL A 123 -16.73 -6.46 -2.93
CA VAL A 123 -15.68 -5.83 -2.12
C VAL A 123 -14.71 -5.08 -3.05
N ILE A 124 -14.49 -3.81 -2.78
CA ILE A 124 -13.57 -2.96 -3.54
C ILE A 124 -12.49 -2.44 -2.61
N ALA A 125 -11.25 -2.83 -2.87
CA ALA A 125 -10.08 -2.35 -2.15
C ALA A 125 -9.45 -1.17 -2.89
N THR A 126 -9.05 -0.16 -2.14
CA THR A 126 -8.29 0.98 -2.66
C THR A 126 -7.01 1.16 -1.86
N ASP A 127 -5.99 1.67 -2.51
CA ASP A 127 -4.72 2.08 -1.90
C ASP A 127 -3.99 3.04 -2.86
N PHE A 128 -2.81 3.50 -2.46
CA PHE A 128 -1.93 4.19 -3.38
C PHE A 128 -1.61 3.33 -4.60
N GLY A 129 -1.59 3.94 -5.79
CA GLY A 129 -1.35 3.25 -7.04
C GLY A 129 -0.09 2.40 -7.07
N TYR A 130 -0.11 1.31 -7.82
CA TYR A 130 1.09 0.54 -8.15
C TYR A 130 2.06 1.36 -8.99
N ILE A 131 1.52 2.17 -9.91
CA ILE A 131 2.26 3.20 -10.64
C ILE A 131 2.27 4.47 -9.80
N ARG A 132 3.44 5.10 -9.66
CA ARG A 132 3.58 6.33 -8.91
C ARG A 132 3.88 7.50 -9.86
N PRO A 133 3.56 8.76 -9.52
CA PRO A 133 3.13 9.22 -8.18
C PRO A 133 1.62 9.41 -7.99
N ASP A 134 0.83 9.66 -9.03
CA ASP A 134 -0.53 10.20 -8.92
C ASP A 134 -1.60 9.25 -9.46
N TRP A 135 -1.56 8.03 -8.98
CA TRP A 135 -2.53 6.98 -9.23
C TRP A 135 -3.05 6.38 -7.93
N ILE A 136 -4.31 5.99 -7.91
CA ILE A 136 -4.99 5.28 -6.82
C ILE A 136 -5.49 3.94 -7.34
N ILE A 137 -5.31 2.88 -6.57
CA ILE A 137 -5.87 1.56 -6.86
C ILE A 137 -7.37 1.60 -6.59
N LEU A 138 -8.12 0.98 -7.48
CA LEU A 138 -9.52 0.65 -7.27
C LEU A 138 -9.74 -0.74 -7.84
N GLU A 139 -9.69 -1.76 -6.98
CA GLU A 139 -9.60 -3.16 -7.39
C GLU A 139 -10.60 -4.03 -6.63
N ARG A 140 -11.19 -4.97 -7.34
CA ARG A 140 -12.18 -5.88 -6.78
C ARG A 140 -11.50 -7.01 -6.00
N ASP A 141 -12.06 -7.37 -4.85
CA ASP A 141 -11.67 -8.49 -3.96
C ASP A 141 -10.32 -8.37 -3.24
N GLY A 142 -9.54 -7.35 -3.45
CA GLY A 142 -8.24 -7.12 -2.82
C GLY A 142 -7.20 -6.66 -3.82
N HIS A 143 -6.02 -6.30 -3.33
CA HIS A 143 -4.96 -5.76 -4.16
C HIS A 143 -3.62 -6.47 -3.89
N ASN A 144 -2.57 -6.13 -4.67
CA ASN A 144 -1.23 -6.69 -4.61
C ASN A 144 -1.24 -8.23 -4.72
N ALA A 145 -0.89 -8.96 -3.68
CA ALA A 145 -0.87 -10.42 -3.70
C ALA A 145 -2.25 -11.06 -3.88
N LEU A 146 -3.31 -10.38 -3.42
CA LEU A 146 -4.71 -10.82 -3.62
C LEU A 146 -5.32 -10.31 -4.91
N SER A 147 -4.62 -9.49 -5.69
CA SER A 147 -5.09 -9.05 -6.99
C SER A 147 -5.43 -10.25 -7.87
N ARG A 148 -6.59 -10.17 -8.51
CA ARG A 148 -7.04 -11.16 -9.50
C ARG A 148 -6.60 -10.80 -10.92
N TYR A 149 -5.83 -9.73 -11.09
CA TYR A 149 -5.21 -9.39 -12.36
C TYR A 149 -4.31 -10.55 -12.81
N PRO A 150 -4.36 -10.95 -14.08
CA PRO A 150 -3.59 -12.09 -14.58
C PRO A 150 -2.10 -11.99 -14.32
N ARG A 151 -1.49 -13.13 -14.03
CA ARG A 151 -0.02 -13.31 -13.94
C ARG A 151 0.52 -14.17 -15.07
N ASP A 152 -0.35 -14.63 -15.93
CA ASP A 152 0.00 -15.31 -17.17
C ASP A 152 0.42 -14.27 -18.23
N PRO A 153 1.62 -14.40 -18.85
CA PRO A 153 2.12 -13.44 -19.81
C PRO A 153 1.20 -13.21 -21.01
N ASP A 154 0.58 -14.27 -21.53
CA ASP A 154 -0.29 -14.14 -22.71
C ASP A 154 -1.62 -13.49 -22.38
N ALA A 155 -2.18 -13.78 -21.20
CA ALA A 155 -3.37 -13.10 -20.70
C ALA A 155 -3.10 -11.61 -20.44
N ILE A 156 -1.90 -11.24 -19.93
CA ILE A 156 -1.50 -9.85 -19.75
C ILE A 156 -1.43 -9.13 -21.10
N ARG A 157 -0.79 -9.73 -22.11
CA ARG A 157 -0.71 -9.16 -23.46
C ARG A 157 -2.09 -8.99 -24.08
N ALA A 158 -2.95 -9.99 -23.95
CA ALA A 158 -4.32 -9.95 -24.46
C ALA A 158 -5.16 -8.82 -23.82
N LEU A 159 -5.04 -8.62 -22.51
CA LEU A 159 -5.72 -7.51 -21.80
C LEU A 159 -5.19 -6.13 -22.19
N ALA A 160 -3.95 -6.05 -22.62
CA ALA A 160 -3.34 -4.80 -23.04
C ALA A 160 -3.57 -4.49 -24.55
N GLU A 161 -4.10 -5.45 -25.30
CA GLU A 161 -4.35 -5.26 -26.72
C GLU A 161 -5.33 -4.11 -26.99
N GLY A 162 -4.95 -3.19 -27.87
CA GLY A 162 -5.74 -2.00 -28.18
C GLY A 162 -5.76 -0.91 -27.12
N LEU A 163 -5.19 -1.12 -25.94
CA LEU A 163 -5.06 -0.06 -24.93
C LEU A 163 -4.01 0.96 -25.37
N PRO A 164 -4.28 2.27 -25.22
CA PRO A 164 -3.27 3.28 -25.47
C PRO A 164 -2.14 3.21 -24.42
N PRO A 165 -0.95 3.76 -24.71
CA PRO A 165 0.07 3.95 -23.71
C PRO A 165 -0.50 4.70 -22.49
N TYR A 166 -0.10 4.27 -21.28
CA TYR A 166 -0.47 5.03 -20.10
C TYR A 166 0.39 6.30 -19.99
N ASP A 167 -0.22 7.34 -19.43
CA ASP A 167 0.49 8.61 -19.26
C ASP A 167 1.40 8.56 -18.03
N GLU A 168 2.71 8.57 -18.27
CA GLU A 168 3.74 8.59 -17.22
C GLU A 168 3.92 9.97 -16.59
N THR A 169 3.38 11.03 -17.21
CA THR A 169 3.57 12.37 -16.69
C THR A 169 2.80 12.56 -15.38
N ARG A 170 3.45 13.19 -14.41
CA ARG A 170 2.81 13.58 -13.18
C ARG A 170 1.82 14.73 -13.46
N ARG A 171 0.53 14.48 -13.25
CA ARG A 171 -0.51 15.51 -13.40
C ARG A 171 -0.85 16.20 -12.08
N HIS A 172 -0.79 15.46 -10.98
CA HIS A 172 -1.16 15.96 -9.66
C HIS A 172 0.01 15.83 -8.68
N ALA A 173 0.30 16.92 -7.98
CA ALA A 173 1.29 16.89 -6.92
C ALA A 173 0.69 16.29 -5.65
N ASP A 174 1.44 15.42 -4.99
CA ASP A 174 1.13 15.00 -3.62
C ASP A 174 1.48 16.14 -2.65
N ASP A 175 0.73 16.22 -1.55
CA ASP A 175 0.94 17.23 -0.52
C ASP A 175 1.26 16.54 0.81
N PHE A 176 2.56 16.27 1.02
CA PHE A 176 3.02 15.64 2.25
C PHE A 176 2.66 16.43 3.53
N PRO A 177 2.76 17.78 3.59
CA PRO A 177 2.26 18.54 4.74
C PRO A 177 0.78 18.29 5.04
N THR A 178 -0.06 18.25 4.02
CA THR A 178 -1.48 17.93 4.17
C THR A 178 -1.68 16.49 4.64
N GLN A 179 -0.98 15.53 4.06
CA GLN A 179 -1.00 14.13 4.53
C GLN A 179 -0.60 14.03 5.99
N ALA A 180 0.53 14.63 6.38
CA ALA A 180 1.02 14.61 7.76
C ALA A 180 0.02 15.26 8.74
N ARG A 181 -0.63 16.36 8.33
CA ARG A 181 -1.66 17.03 9.13
C ARG A 181 -2.86 16.11 9.41
N TRP A 182 -3.37 15.41 8.38
CA TRP A 182 -4.48 14.48 8.54
C TRP A 182 -4.09 13.30 9.43
N ASP A 183 -2.90 12.76 9.24
CA ASP A 183 -2.37 11.63 10.02
C ASP A 183 -2.20 12.00 11.50
N VAL A 184 -1.55 13.12 11.78
CA VAL A 184 -1.37 13.63 13.15
C VAL A 184 -2.72 13.90 13.82
N LEU A 185 -3.63 14.58 13.13
CA LEU A 185 -4.96 14.88 13.65
C LEU A 185 -5.71 13.60 14.05
N PHE A 186 -5.71 12.62 13.18
CA PHE A 186 -6.36 11.34 13.43
C PHE A 186 -5.77 10.63 14.65
N HIS A 187 -4.45 10.52 14.72
CA HIS A 187 -3.81 9.80 15.81
C HIS A 187 -3.89 10.52 17.15
N VAL A 188 -3.74 11.85 17.15
CA VAL A 188 -3.90 12.68 18.38
C VAL A 188 -5.33 12.60 18.90
N SER A 189 -6.32 12.62 18.01
CA SER A 189 -7.73 12.48 18.40
C SER A 189 -7.99 11.16 19.12
N ASN A 190 -7.35 10.09 18.69
CA ASN A 190 -7.52 8.75 19.28
C ASN A 190 -6.75 8.56 20.61
N LEU A 191 -5.95 9.53 21.07
CA LEU A 191 -5.38 9.54 22.43
C LEU A 191 -6.44 9.82 23.50
N ALA A 192 -7.55 10.51 23.13
CA ALA A 192 -8.70 10.72 23.98
C ALA A 192 -9.92 9.97 23.41
N PRO A 193 -10.05 8.66 23.65
CA PRO A 193 -10.94 7.78 22.88
C PRO A 193 -12.43 7.98 23.17
N TRP A 194 -12.84 8.90 24.05
CA TRP A 194 -14.26 9.18 24.30
C TRP A 194 -14.93 9.81 23.06
N PRO A 195 -16.07 9.27 22.57
CA PRO A 195 -16.90 8.20 23.14
C PRO A 195 -16.52 6.76 22.73
N PHE A 196 -15.52 6.56 21.91
CA PHE A 196 -15.09 5.25 21.37
C PHE A 196 -14.11 4.53 22.32
N ARG A 197 -14.43 4.46 23.62
CA ARG A 197 -13.52 3.90 24.65
C ARG A 197 -13.13 2.43 24.46
N HIS A 198 -13.83 1.70 23.63
CA HIS A 198 -13.55 0.29 23.33
C HIS A 198 -12.80 0.09 22.00
N PHE A 199 -12.46 1.19 21.34
CA PHE A 199 -11.65 1.16 20.12
C PHE A 199 -10.32 0.46 20.38
N ARG A 200 -9.99 -0.48 19.53
CA ARG A 200 -8.71 -1.18 19.54
C ARG A 200 -7.88 -0.78 18.34
N SER A 201 -6.78 -0.08 18.60
CA SER A 201 -5.76 0.17 17.57
C SER A 201 -4.93 -1.10 17.38
N PHE A 202 -4.64 -1.44 16.12
CA PHE A 202 -3.77 -2.55 15.73
C PHE A 202 -2.42 -2.05 15.19
N GLN A 203 -2.03 -0.86 15.56
CA GLN A 203 -0.72 -0.33 15.21
C GLN A 203 0.39 -1.06 15.95
N LEU A 204 1.48 -1.36 15.23
CA LEU A 204 2.64 -2.05 15.78
C LEU A 204 3.47 -1.21 16.74
N HIS A 205 3.50 0.08 16.47
CA HIS A 205 4.33 1.01 17.22
C HIS A 205 3.47 2.07 17.91
N PRO A 206 3.83 2.46 19.14
CA PRO A 206 3.20 3.60 19.78
C PRO A 206 3.38 4.86 18.92
N VAL A 207 2.30 5.63 18.77
CA VAL A 207 2.24 6.81 17.89
C VAL A 207 3.28 7.86 18.24
N LEU A 208 3.42 8.19 19.52
CA LEU A 208 4.31 9.26 19.97
C LEU A 208 5.80 8.98 19.70
N PRO A 209 6.37 7.80 20.04
CA PRO A 209 7.73 7.47 19.64
C PRO A 209 7.94 7.49 18.13
N ALA A 210 6.95 7.03 17.33
CA ALA A 210 7.05 7.05 15.87
C ALA A 210 7.15 8.48 15.33
N TYR A 211 6.34 9.42 15.83
CA TYR A 211 6.42 10.83 15.42
C TYR A 211 7.72 11.51 15.84
N ILE A 212 8.20 11.23 17.06
CA ILE A 212 9.49 11.77 17.53
C ILE A 212 10.62 11.26 16.62
N GLY A 213 10.64 9.96 16.33
CA GLY A 213 11.64 9.35 15.45
C GLY A 213 11.59 9.91 14.03
N THR A 214 10.40 10.02 13.45
CA THR A 214 10.20 10.63 12.12
C THR A 214 10.66 12.09 12.11
N GLY A 215 10.27 12.89 13.10
CA GLY A 215 10.70 14.28 13.23
C GLY A 215 12.22 14.42 13.31
N TRP A 216 12.89 13.57 14.09
CA TRP A 216 14.34 13.55 14.18
C TRP A 216 15.02 13.18 12.85
N ARG A 217 14.47 12.21 12.11
CA ARG A 217 14.98 11.85 10.78
C ARG A 217 14.78 12.98 9.78
N LEU A 218 13.65 13.67 9.79
CA LEU A 218 13.40 14.83 8.93
C LEU A 218 14.41 15.96 9.18
N LEU A 219 14.73 16.26 10.44
CA LEU A 219 15.75 17.25 10.81
C LEU A 219 17.15 16.88 10.27
N ARG A 220 17.47 15.58 10.24
CA ARG A 220 18.76 15.08 9.76
C ARG A 220 18.80 14.75 8.27
N ARG A 221 17.66 14.80 7.58
CA ARG A 221 17.48 14.32 6.20
C ARG A 221 18.57 14.81 5.26
N ASN A 222 18.89 16.11 5.27
CA ASN A 222 19.87 16.69 4.35
C ASN A 222 21.32 16.21 4.61
N ALA A 223 21.68 16.01 5.88
CA ALA A 223 23.01 15.48 6.21
C ALA A 223 23.12 13.99 5.84
N THR A 224 22.08 13.23 6.16
CA THR A 224 21.98 11.80 5.83
C THR A 224 22.02 11.58 4.31
N ARG A 225 21.29 12.40 3.54
CA ARG A 225 21.30 12.36 2.07
C ARG A 225 22.68 12.61 1.50
N ARG A 226 23.37 13.67 1.93
CA ARG A 226 24.73 13.95 1.46
C ARG A 226 25.70 12.81 1.74
N GLY A 227 25.61 12.21 2.94
CA GLY A 227 26.41 11.04 3.28
C GLY A 227 26.13 9.83 2.39
N ALA A 228 24.85 9.55 2.10
CA ALA A 228 24.45 8.46 1.22
C ALA A 228 24.86 8.71 -0.24
N GLU A 229 24.71 9.94 -0.76
CA GLU A 229 25.17 10.33 -2.10
C GLU A 229 26.70 10.18 -2.24
N ALA A 230 27.47 10.66 -1.24
CA ALA A 230 28.91 10.51 -1.23
C ALA A 230 29.35 9.04 -1.18
N LEU A 231 28.68 8.21 -0.36
CA LEU A 231 28.91 6.78 -0.30
C LEU A 231 28.67 6.12 -1.66
N VAL A 232 27.51 6.35 -2.28
CA VAL A 232 27.18 5.78 -3.58
C VAL A 232 28.15 6.25 -4.66
N ALA A 233 28.58 7.50 -4.64
CA ALA A 233 29.57 8.03 -5.56
C ALA A 233 30.98 7.45 -5.37
N SER A 234 31.31 6.98 -4.15
CA SER A 234 32.60 6.35 -3.86
C SER A 234 32.70 4.89 -4.28
N LEU A 235 31.58 4.22 -4.59
CA LEU A 235 31.58 2.85 -5.04
C LEU A 235 32.17 2.74 -6.45
N PRO A 236 33.01 1.72 -6.74
CA PRO A 236 33.61 1.52 -8.05
C PRO A 236 32.55 1.45 -9.15
N GLU A 237 32.77 2.10 -10.29
CA GLU A 237 31.81 2.11 -11.40
C GLU A 237 31.68 0.76 -12.10
N ASP A 238 32.77 0.00 -12.11
CA ASP A 238 32.87 -1.35 -12.72
C ASP A 238 32.38 -2.47 -11.79
N ALA A 239 32.12 -2.19 -10.51
CA ALA A 239 31.62 -3.17 -9.56
C ALA A 239 30.09 -3.35 -9.69
N PRO A 240 29.58 -4.58 -9.79
CA PRO A 240 28.14 -4.81 -9.73
C PRO A 240 27.53 -4.25 -8.46
N PHE A 241 26.43 -3.51 -8.60
CA PHE A 241 25.76 -2.83 -7.51
C PHE A 241 24.30 -3.28 -7.45
N PHE A 242 23.88 -3.80 -6.32
CA PHE A 242 22.51 -4.26 -6.10
C PHE A 242 21.81 -3.40 -5.06
N VAL A 243 20.48 -3.28 -5.17
CA VAL A 243 19.67 -2.50 -4.25
C VAL A 243 18.66 -3.38 -3.54
N PHE A 244 18.68 -3.42 -2.21
CA PHE A 244 17.59 -3.95 -1.41
C PHE A 244 16.72 -2.79 -0.92
N ALA A 245 15.49 -2.69 -1.43
CA ALA A 245 14.53 -1.68 -1.00
C ALA A 245 13.73 -2.17 0.21
N MET A 246 14.02 -1.59 1.37
CA MET A 246 13.28 -1.88 2.59
C MET A 246 11.84 -1.32 2.53
N GLN A 247 10.90 -2.06 3.09
CA GLN A 247 9.53 -1.64 3.35
C GLN A 247 9.38 -1.20 4.82
N MET A 248 8.25 -0.57 5.13
CA MET A 248 7.92 -0.25 6.52
C MET A 248 7.52 -1.52 7.26
N GLU A 249 8.03 -1.73 8.48
CA GLU A 249 7.67 -2.91 9.29
C GLU A 249 6.19 -3.01 9.64
N ASN A 250 5.50 -1.87 9.71
CA ASN A 250 4.06 -1.82 9.94
C ASN A 250 3.23 -2.02 8.66
N ASP A 251 3.87 -2.27 7.53
CA ASP A 251 3.18 -2.64 6.31
C ASP A 251 2.56 -4.04 6.45
N TYR A 252 1.24 -4.10 6.39
CA TYR A 252 0.52 -5.36 6.47
C TYR A 252 0.88 -6.32 5.32
N SER A 253 1.32 -5.81 4.18
CA SER A 253 1.68 -6.61 3.01
C SER A 253 2.84 -7.56 3.30
N ILE A 254 3.78 -7.17 4.16
CA ILE A 254 4.90 -8.05 4.56
C ILE A 254 4.36 -9.29 5.24
N ARG A 255 3.53 -9.14 6.28
CA ARG A 255 3.01 -10.27 7.06
C ARG A 255 1.94 -11.06 6.37
N ALA A 256 1.14 -10.40 5.53
CA ALA A 256 0.04 -11.05 4.84
C ALA A 256 0.48 -11.81 3.60
N TYR A 257 1.55 -11.36 2.93
CA TYR A 257 1.91 -11.79 1.58
C TYR A 257 3.38 -12.19 1.44
N SER A 258 4.05 -12.47 2.55
CA SER A 258 5.39 -13.03 2.55
C SER A 258 5.58 -13.95 3.77
N PRO A 259 6.64 -14.76 3.78
CA PRO A 259 6.96 -15.60 4.94
C PRO A 259 7.60 -14.82 6.10
N TYR A 260 7.55 -13.49 6.08
CA TYR A 260 8.26 -12.64 7.02
C TYR A 260 7.30 -11.87 7.95
N ASP A 261 7.66 -11.80 9.23
CA ASP A 261 6.96 -10.99 10.23
C ASP A 261 7.63 -9.62 10.47
N ASP A 262 8.87 -9.46 10.02
CA ASP A 262 9.70 -8.27 10.18
C ASP A 262 10.61 -8.03 8.96
N MET A 263 11.37 -6.93 9.00
CA MET A 263 12.37 -6.61 7.97
C MET A 263 13.78 -7.13 8.29
N ASP A 264 14.05 -7.59 9.50
CA ASP A 264 15.35 -8.16 9.87
C ASP A 264 15.58 -9.51 9.18
N THR A 265 14.54 -10.32 9.02
CA THR A 265 14.65 -11.67 8.46
C THR A 265 14.95 -11.65 6.95
N PRO A 266 14.18 -10.98 6.07
CA PRO A 266 14.49 -10.91 4.64
C PRO A 266 15.85 -10.22 4.39
N LEU A 267 16.20 -9.22 5.21
CA LEU A 267 17.49 -8.56 5.08
C LEU A 267 18.65 -9.51 5.41
N ARG A 268 18.52 -10.33 6.46
CA ARG A 268 19.53 -11.34 6.84
C ARG A 268 19.66 -12.43 5.77
N GLU A 269 18.58 -12.90 5.21
CA GLU A 269 18.58 -13.85 4.10
C GLU A 269 19.26 -13.27 2.87
N THR A 270 18.93 -12.04 2.50
CA THR A 270 19.54 -11.33 1.38
C THR A 270 21.05 -11.18 1.57
N ILE A 271 21.51 -10.78 2.76
CA ILE A 271 22.95 -10.62 3.04
C ILE A 271 23.68 -11.97 3.03
N ARG A 272 23.07 -13.05 3.53
CA ARG A 272 23.66 -14.40 3.46
C ARG A 272 23.80 -14.90 2.03
N SER A 273 22.75 -14.76 1.24
CA SER A 273 22.78 -15.12 -0.18
C SER A 273 23.82 -14.27 -0.93
N PHE A 274 23.87 -12.97 -0.68
CA PHE A 274 24.88 -12.06 -1.25
C PHE A 274 26.31 -12.48 -0.87
N ALA A 275 26.55 -12.86 0.36
CA ALA A 275 27.87 -13.30 0.84
C ALA A 275 28.33 -14.59 0.16
N GLY A 276 27.39 -15.52 -0.06
CA GLY A 276 27.71 -16.84 -0.64
C GLY A 276 27.81 -16.85 -2.16
N HIS A 277 27.07 -15.98 -2.86
CA HIS A 277 26.88 -16.13 -4.29
C HIS A 277 27.21 -14.89 -5.12
N ALA A 278 27.24 -13.67 -4.53
CA ALA A 278 27.53 -12.48 -5.29
C ALA A 278 29.02 -12.38 -5.67
N PRO A 279 29.35 -11.80 -6.84
CA PRO A 279 30.75 -11.57 -7.23
C PRO A 279 31.53 -10.87 -6.12
N PRO A 280 32.83 -11.22 -5.90
CA PRO A 280 33.63 -10.67 -4.79
C PRO A 280 33.66 -9.14 -4.73
N MET A 281 33.62 -8.47 -5.89
CA MET A 281 33.62 -7.01 -5.98
C MET A 281 32.22 -6.38 -5.94
N ALA A 282 31.16 -7.17 -5.89
CA ALA A 282 29.82 -6.65 -5.88
C ALA A 282 29.49 -5.92 -4.56
N HIS A 283 28.66 -4.90 -4.63
CA HIS A 283 28.14 -4.13 -3.51
C HIS A 283 26.63 -4.24 -3.38
N LEU A 284 26.13 -4.22 -2.16
CA LEU A 284 24.70 -4.23 -1.83
C LEU A 284 24.35 -2.94 -1.06
N ALA A 285 23.48 -2.11 -1.63
CA ALA A 285 22.89 -0.99 -0.93
C ALA A 285 21.54 -1.39 -0.33
N VAL A 286 21.40 -1.23 0.95
CA VAL A 286 20.15 -1.41 1.70
C VAL A 286 19.52 -0.03 1.87
N LYS A 287 18.44 0.24 1.11
CA LYS A 287 17.77 1.53 1.12
C LYS A 287 16.64 1.54 2.15
N VAL A 288 16.77 2.40 3.15
CA VAL A 288 15.75 2.60 4.17
C VAL A 288 14.51 3.25 3.58
N HIS A 289 13.32 2.80 4.01
CA HIS A 289 12.07 3.40 3.57
C HIS A 289 11.98 4.87 4.03
N PRO A 290 11.51 5.81 3.18
CA PRO A 290 11.44 7.24 3.52
C PRO A 290 10.64 7.54 4.79
N PHE A 291 9.57 6.77 5.06
CA PHE A 291 8.69 6.92 6.22
C PHE A 291 9.01 5.97 7.38
N ASP A 292 10.14 5.28 7.34
CA ASP A 292 10.60 4.49 8.50
C ASP A 292 10.70 5.40 9.73
N PRO A 293 10.07 5.06 10.87
CA PRO A 293 10.07 5.93 12.05
C PRO A 293 11.40 5.96 12.79
N GLY A 294 12.41 5.21 12.37
CA GLY A 294 13.74 5.17 13.00
C GLY A 294 13.75 4.53 14.39
N LEU A 295 12.76 3.70 14.71
CA LEU A 295 12.68 3.01 16.01
C LEU A 295 13.69 1.88 16.14
N LYS A 296 14.11 1.30 15.02
CA LYS A 296 15.21 0.33 14.95
C LYS A 296 16.51 1.01 14.54
N ASN A 297 17.59 0.67 15.19
CA ASN A 297 18.93 1.16 14.81
C ASN A 297 19.47 0.35 13.61
N TRP A 298 18.97 0.68 12.40
CA TRP A 298 19.36 0.00 11.17
C TRP A 298 20.87 0.02 10.90
N PRO A 299 21.61 1.12 11.13
CA PRO A 299 23.06 1.11 10.97
C PRO A 299 23.76 0.01 11.79
N ARG A 300 23.41 -0.12 13.07
CA ARG A 300 23.97 -1.16 13.95
C ARG A 300 23.54 -2.57 13.55
N ARG A 301 22.27 -2.73 13.17
CA ARG A 301 21.73 -4.05 12.79
C ARG A 301 22.40 -4.54 11.51
N LEU A 302 22.46 -3.67 10.49
CA LEU A 302 23.08 -3.99 9.20
C LEU A 302 24.58 -4.33 9.38
N ALA A 303 25.31 -3.53 10.16
CA ALA A 303 26.71 -3.78 10.43
C ALA A 303 26.96 -5.16 11.05
N ARG A 304 26.13 -5.56 12.04
CA ARG A 304 26.22 -6.90 12.65
C ARG A 304 25.89 -8.03 11.67
N MET A 305 24.88 -7.83 10.79
CA MET A 305 24.53 -8.82 9.78
C MET A 305 25.64 -8.97 8.74
N ALA A 306 26.23 -7.87 8.28
CA ALA A 306 27.35 -7.86 7.34
C ALA A 306 28.62 -8.49 7.93
N GLU A 307 28.93 -8.21 9.19
CA GLU A 307 30.04 -8.80 9.94
C GLU A 307 29.86 -10.32 10.09
N ALA A 308 28.67 -10.75 10.53
CA ALA A 308 28.34 -12.16 10.69
C ALA A 308 28.40 -12.96 9.38
N ALA A 309 28.17 -12.30 8.24
CA ALA A 309 28.26 -12.90 6.91
C ALA A 309 29.63 -12.70 6.22
N GLY A 310 30.59 -12.00 6.86
CA GLY A 310 31.92 -11.77 6.29
C GLY A 310 31.97 -10.79 5.12
N VAL A 311 30.96 -9.91 5.00
CA VAL A 311 30.83 -8.95 3.88
C VAL A 311 30.86 -7.48 4.35
N THR A 312 31.51 -7.21 5.48
CA THR A 312 31.78 -5.85 5.95
C THR A 312 32.52 -5.05 4.86
N GLY A 313 32.02 -3.84 4.57
CA GLY A 313 32.56 -2.98 3.49
C GLY A 313 31.92 -3.22 2.11
N ARG A 314 31.12 -4.28 1.94
CA ARG A 314 30.37 -4.55 0.70
C ARG A 314 28.85 -4.31 0.87
N VAL A 315 28.35 -4.20 2.08
CA VAL A 315 26.94 -3.93 2.40
C VAL A 315 26.81 -2.56 3.01
N HIS A 316 26.00 -1.71 2.43
CA HIS A 316 25.90 -0.29 2.73
C HIS A 316 24.46 0.11 3.05
N LEU A 317 24.26 0.85 4.15
CA LEU A 317 22.97 1.48 4.44
C LEU A 317 22.90 2.82 3.72
N VAL A 318 21.84 3.01 2.91
CA VAL A 318 21.56 4.29 2.24
C VAL A 318 20.19 4.80 2.67
N ASP A 319 20.12 6.06 3.05
CA ASP A 319 18.91 6.70 3.52
C ASP A 319 18.76 8.09 2.92
N ALA A 320 17.51 8.57 2.82
CA ALA A 320 17.15 9.89 2.30
C ALA A 320 17.60 10.19 0.86
N ILE A 321 18.08 9.20 0.11
CA ILE A 321 18.44 9.31 -1.31
C ILE A 321 17.23 8.98 -2.20
N GLU A 322 17.18 9.60 -3.38
CA GLU A 322 16.16 9.28 -4.38
C GLU A 322 16.35 7.84 -4.91
N LEU A 323 15.23 7.16 -5.17
CA LEU A 323 15.26 5.75 -5.54
C LEU A 323 15.66 5.55 -7.01
N ASP A 324 15.14 6.35 -7.93
CA ASP A 324 15.35 6.18 -9.37
C ASP A 324 16.84 6.23 -9.79
N PRO A 325 17.64 7.23 -9.35
CA PRO A 325 19.08 7.24 -9.66
C PRO A 325 19.81 6.03 -9.11
N LEU A 326 19.37 5.52 -7.95
CA LEU A 326 19.95 4.33 -7.33
C LEU A 326 19.64 3.07 -8.16
N ILE A 327 18.37 2.90 -8.58
CA ILE A 327 17.94 1.80 -9.44
C ILE A 327 18.66 1.85 -10.79
N LEU A 328 18.74 3.02 -11.43
CA LEU A 328 19.39 3.17 -12.73
C LEU A 328 20.84 2.72 -12.72
N ARG A 329 21.56 2.94 -11.62
CA ARG A 329 22.93 2.45 -11.44
C ARG A 329 22.98 0.95 -11.08
N ALA A 330 21.92 0.39 -10.51
CA ALA A 330 21.92 -0.98 -10.04
C ALA A 330 21.97 -2.01 -11.17
N ALA A 331 22.64 -3.13 -10.92
CA ALA A 331 22.57 -4.35 -11.73
C ALA A 331 21.24 -5.08 -11.50
N GLY A 332 20.61 -4.89 -10.35
CA GLY A 332 19.32 -5.46 -10.03
C GLY A 332 18.79 -4.98 -8.68
N MET A 333 17.50 -5.20 -8.46
CA MET A 333 16.78 -4.79 -7.26
C MET A 333 16.12 -5.97 -6.54
N ILE A 334 16.27 -6.00 -5.24
CA ILE A 334 15.65 -6.96 -4.34
C ILE A 334 14.60 -6.22 -3.49
N THR A 335 13.44 -6.83 -3.33
CA THR A 335 12.40 -6.32 -2.44
C THR A 335 11.56 -7.47 -1.89
N VAL A 336 10.84 -7.26 -0.80
CA VAL A 336 9.89 -8.30 -0.35
C VAL A 336 8.70 -8.33 -1.32
N ASN A 337 7.87 -7.31 -1.35
CA ASN A 337 6.73 -7.19 -2.27
C ASN A 337 6.34 -5.71 -2.53
N SER A 338 7.31 -4.81 -2.42
CA SER A 338 7.11 -3.38 -2.60
C SER A 338 6.78 -3.01 -4.04
N THR A 339 5.90 -2.03 -4.21
CA THR A 339 5.64 -1.42 -5.53
C THR A 339 6.88 -0.75 -6.16
N SER A 340 7.95 -0.53 -5.39
CA SER A 340 9.24 -0.10 -5.94
C SER A 340 9.84 -1.11 -6.93
N GLY A 341 9.46 -2.40 -6.84
CA GLY A 341 9.78 -3.41 -7.85
C GLY A 341 9.20 -3.05 -9.22
N ILE A 342 7.97 -2.57 -9.29
CA ILE A 342 7.37 -2.07 -10.54
C ILE A 342 8.19 -0.92 -11.10
N ARG A 343 8.66 0.00 -10.24
CA ARG A 343 9.52 1.10 -10.69
C ARG A 343 10.84 0.61 -11.28
N ALA A 344 11.43 -0.43 -10.71
CA ALA A 344 12.63 -1.04 -11.27
C ALA A 344 12.37 -1.70 -12.63
N LEU A 345 11.24 -2.40 -12.79
CA LEU A 345 10.81 -2.97 -14.07
C LEU A 345 10.58 -1.89 -15.13
N GLN A 346 9.94 -0.75 -14.79
CA GLN A 346 9.78 0.42 -15.67
C GLN A 346 11.13 0.96 -16.15
N LEU A 347 12.15 0.90 -15.30
CA LEU A 347 13.51 1.33 -15.61
C LEU A 347 14.35 0.23 -16.29
N GLY A 348 13.73 -0.88 -16.70
CA GLY A 348 14.37 -2.00 -17.38
C GLY A 348 15.37 -2.78 -16.53
N LYS A 349 15.21 -2.78 -15.20
CA LYS A 349 16.15 -3.45 -14.30
C LYS A 349 15.61 -4.79 -13.80
N PRO A 350 16.49 -5.80 -13.66
CA PRO A 350 16.15 -7.06 -13.03
C PRO A 350 15.57 -6.86 -11.63
N VAL A 351 14.53 -7.61 -11.30
CA VAL A 351 13.89 -7.59 -9.98
C VAL A 351 13.70 -9.00 -9.47
N VAL A 352 14.02 -9.22 -8.20
CA VAL A 352 13.59 -10.40 -7.46
C VAL A 352 12.68 -9.98 -6.29
N ALA A 353 11.49 -10.58 -6.22
CA ALA A 353 10.54 -10.40 -5.13
C ALA A 353 10.62 -11.60 -4.18
N LEU A 354 10.88 -11.35 -2.90
CA LEU A 354 11.01 -12.39 -1.87
C LEU A 354 9.64 -12.82 -1.30
N GLY A 355 8.59 -12.08 -1.61
CA GLY A 355 7.21 -12.34 -1.23
C GLY A 355 6.28 -12.31 -2.43
N GLU A 356 4.99 -12.51 -2.18
CA GLU A 356 3.97 -12.43 -3.23
C GLU A 356 3.71 -10.97 -3.63
N ALA A 357 3.77 -10.71 -4.94
CA ALA A 357 3.53 -9.40 -5.52
C ALA A 357 2.76 -9.52 -6.83
N LEU A 358 1.97 -8.51 -7.18
CA LEU A 358 1.21 -8.47 -8.42
C LEU A 358 2.11 -8.62 -9.66
N TYR A 359 3.28 -7.99 -9.62
CA TYR A 359 4.25 -7.97 -10.72
C TYR A 359 5.20 -9.18 -10.75
N ARG A 360 5.05 -10.14 -9.83
CA ARG A 360 5.80 -11.40 -9.88
C ARG A 360 5.23 -12.27 -11.00
N VAL A 361 5.77 -12.05 -12.18
CA VAL A 361 5.33 -12.64 -13.45
C VAL A 361 6.54 -13.20 -14.18
N VAL A 362 6.41 -14.41 -14.70
CA VAL A 362 7.45 -15.05 -15.54
C VAL A 362 7.76 -14.15 -16.74
N GLY A 363 9.04 -13.88 -16.96
CA GLY A 363 9.51 -12.95 -17.99
C GLY A 363 9.60 -11.50 -17.53
N MET A 364 9.00 -11.11 -16.39
CA MET A 364 9.16 -9.77 -15.81
C MET A 364 10.13 -9.79 -14.62
N THR A 365 10.01 -10.77 -13.74
CA THR A 365 10.85 -10.90 -12.54
C THR A 365 11.77 -12.12 -12.66
N HIS A 366 12.84 -12.09 -11.87
CA HIS A 366 13.73 -13.24 -11.75
C HIS A 366 13.10 -14.27 -10.81
N GLU A 367 12.85 -15.49 -11.33
CA GLU A 367 12.13 -16.55 -10.60
C GLU A 367 13.04 -17.70 -10.12
N ASP A 368 14.32 -17.71 -10.51
CA ASP A 368 15.26 -18.81 -10.21
C ASP A 368 15.88 -18.72 -8.81
N GLY A 369 15.28 -17.90 -7.94
CA GLY A 369 15.69 -17.72 -6.55
C GLY A 369 16.79 -16.68 -6.35
N LEU A 370 16.94 -16.26 -5.10
CA LEU A 370 17.83 -15.16 -4.74
C LEU A 370 19.31 -15.46 -5.00
N ASP A 371 19.72 -16.72 -4.85
CA ASP A 371 21.14 -17.11 -4.98
C ASP A 371 21.65 -16.95 -6.43
N SER A 372 20.81 -17.24 -7.41
CA SER A 372 21.17 -17.06 -8.83
C SER A 372 21.09 -15.61 -9.28
N PHE A 373 20.33 -14.78 -8.59
CA PHE A 373 20.10 -13.39 -8.95
C PHE A 373 21.41 -12.54 -9.05
N TRP A 374 22.40 -12.88 -8.25
CA TRP A 374 23.64 -12.11 -8.17
C TRP A 374 24.54 -12.22 -9.41
N TYR A 375 24.41 -13.28 -10.19
CA TYR A 375 25.25 -13.55 -11.37
C TYR A 375 24.47 -13.84 -12.66
N SER A 376 23.18 -14.15 -12.57
CA SER A 376 22.32 -14.46 -13.71
C SER A 376 20.96 -13.77 -13.64
N ALA A 377 20.91 -12.55 -13.12
CA ALA A 377 19.66 -11.78 -13.03
C ALA A 377 19.03 -11.61 -14.43
N HIS A 378 17.77 -12.04 -14.58
CA HIS A 378 17.05 -11.92 -15.83
C HIS A 378 16.58 -10.50 -16.05
N LEU A 379 16.85 -9.93 -17.23
CA LEU A 379 16.26 -8.66 -17.66
C LEU A 379 14.77 -8.86 -17.90
N PRO A 380 13.94 -7.88 -17.52
CA PRO A 380 12.50 -7.95 -17.79
C PRO A 380 12.24 -7.90 -19.30
N ASP A 381 11.28 -8.70 -19.75
CA ASP A 381 10.70 -8.58 -21.10
C ASP A 381 10.02 -7.21 -21.22
N VAL A 382 10.54 -6.39 -22.12
CA VAL A 382 10.12 -4.99 -22.28
C VAL A 382 8.68 -4.90 -22.77
N GLU A 383 8.28 -5.76 -23.72
CA GLU A 383 6.94 -5.75 -24.31
C GLU A 383 5.90 -6.25 -23.29
N LEU A 384 6.23 -7.30 -22.54
CA LEU A 384 5.37 -7.80 -21.47
C LEU A 384 5.24 -6.79 -20.34
N THR A 385 6.34 -6.14 -19.97
CA THR A 385 6.34 -5.09 -18.94
C THR A 385 5.47 -3.89 -19.36
N ASP A 386 5.59 -3.44 -20.61
CA ASP A 386 4.73 -2.40 -21.16
C ASP A 386 3.25 -2.80 -21.16
N ALA A 387 2.94 -4.02 -21.62
CA ALA A 387 1.59 -4.57 -21.60
C ALA A 387 1.02 -4.63 -20.19
N PHE A 388 1.81 -5.10 -19.21
CA PHE A 388 1.43 -5.13 -17.80
C PHE A 388 1.13 -3.72 -17.28
N LEU A 389 2.00 -2.74 -17.52
CA LEU A 389 1.83 -1.36 -17.05
C LEU A 389 0.60 -0.68 -17.66
N ARG A 390 0.37 -0.85 -18.97
CA ARG A 390 -0.86 -0.38 -19.62
C ARG A 390 -2.09 -1.04 -19.03
N GLY A 391 -2.06 -2.34 -18.86
CA GLY A 391 -3.16 -3.11 -18.28
C GLY A 391 -3.52 -2.66 -16.87
N ILE A 392 -2.56 -2.56 -15.96
CA ILE A 392 -2.84 -2.10 -14.58
C ILE A 392 -3.27 -0.64 -14.54
N ALA A 393 -2.69 0.24 -15.37
CA ALA A 393 -3.09 1.64 -15.44
C ALA A 393 -4.55 1.80 -15.86
N HIS A 394 -5.00 1.05 -16.86
CA HIS A 394 -6.35 1.15 -17.39
C HIS A 394 -7.39 0.41 -16.57
N HIS A 395 -7.06 -0.73 -16.03
CA HIS A 395 -8.03 -1.60 -15.37
C HIS A 395 -8.07 -1.45 -13.84
N LEU A 396 -6.92 -1.20 -13.20
CA LEU A 396 -6.82 -1.21 -11.74
C LEU A 396 -6.68 0.18 -11.12
N HIS A 397 -6.39 1.20 -11.92
CA HIS A 397 -6.11 2.52 -11.38
C HIS A 397 -7.14 3.58 -11.81
N VAL A 398 -7.24 4.59 -10.98
CA VAL A 398 -7.83 5.89 -11.29
C VAL A 398 -6.79 6.99 -11.07
N ARG A 399 -6.85 8.06 -11.88
CA ARG A 399 -5.90 9.15 -11.81
C ARG A 399 -6.25 10.10 -10.66
N GLY A 400 -5.27 10.46 -9.85
CA GLY A 400 -5.39 11.42 -8.78
C GLY A 400 -4.58 11.07 -7.54
N VAL A 401 -4.76 11.83 -6.46
CA VAL A 401 -4.06 11.65 -5.19
C VAL A 401 -5.01 11.74 -4.00
N PHE A 402 -4.58 11.24 -2.84
CA PHE A 402 -5.44 11.16 -1.65
C PHE A 402 -5.56 12.46 -0.87
N TYR A 403 -4.65 13.43 -1.02
CA TYR A 403 -4.54 14.56 -0.07
C TYR A 403 -4.58 15.95 -0.70
N ALA A 404 -3.93 16.17 -1.82
CA ALA A 404 -3.95 17.48 -2.46
C ALA A 404 -5.32 17.75 -3.07
N PRO A 405 -6.00 18.89 -2.76
CA PRO A 405 -7.41 19.10 -3.10
C PRO A 405 -7.75 18.93 -4.60
N GLU A 406 -6.90 19.44 -5.49
CA GLU A 406 -7.10 19.32 -6.95
C GLU A 406 -7.00 17.85 -7.41
N GLY A 407 -5.94 17.17 -7.02
CA GLY A 407 -5.75 15.76 -7.37
C GLY A 407 -6.72 14.82 -6.64
N LEU A 408 -7.20 15.21 -5.46
CA LEU A 408 -8.26 14.53 -4.75
C LEU A 408 -9.59 14.63 -5.50
N ALA A 409 -9.94 15.83 -5.99
CA ALA A 409 -11.16 16.02 -6.80
C ALA A 409 -11.11 15.18 -8.09
N ALA A 410 -9.95 15.12 -8.74
CA ALA A 410 -9.74 14.26 -9.91
C ALA A 410 -9.91 12.77 -9.56
N ALA A 411 -9.30 12.32 -8.46
CA ALA A 411 -9.44 10.94 -7.97
C ALA A 411 -10.89 10.56 -7.66
N VAL A 412 -11.62 11.46 -7.00
CA VAL A 412 -13.04 11.25 -6.65
C VAL A 412 -13.89 11.15 -7.92
N GLY A 413 -13.72 12.08 -8.88
CA GLY A 413 -14.47 12.03 -10.14
C GLY A 413 -14.23 10.73 -10.90
N ALA A 414 -12.96 10.35 -11.07
CA ALA A 414 -12.60 9.13 -11.77
C ALA A 414 -13.06 7.86 -11.02
N ALA A 415 -13.04 7.87 -9.68
CA ALA A 415 -13.52 6.75 -8.87
C ALA A 415 -15.04 6.59 -8.99
N VAL A 416 -15.81 7.68 -8.96
CA VAL A 416 -17.28 7.64 -9.17
C VAL A 416 -17.61 7.03 -10.52
N GLU A 417 -16.98 7.52 -11.59
CA GLU A 417 -17.17 6.97 -12.93
C GLU A 417 -16.85 5.49 -13.02
N ARG A 418 -15.74 5.06 -12.42
CA ARG A 418 -15.31 3.65 -12.38
C ARG A 418 -16.29 2.77 -11.58
N LEU A 419 -16.81 3.27 -10.46
CA LEU A 419 -17.79 2.55 -9.64
C LEU A 419 -19.12 2.39 -10.39
N GLU A 420 -19.60 3.43 -11.05
CA GLU A 420 -20.84 3.40 -11.83
C GLU A 420 -20.73 2.50 -13.07
N GLN A 421 -19.57 2.48 -13.75
CA GLN A 421 -19.31 1.60 -14.88
C GLN A 421 -19.08 0.15 -14.46
N GLY A 422 -18.75 -0.07 -13.19
CA GLY A 422 -18.33 -1.35 -12.61
C GLY A 422 -16.81 -1.50 -12.59
N VAL A 423 -16.28 -1.88 -11.42
CA VAL A 423 -14.86 -2.22 -11.28
C VAL A 423 -14.58 -3.54 -11.98
N PRO A 424 -13.56 -3.64 -12.86
CA PRO A 424 -13.26 -4.86 -13.60
C PRO A 424 -13.08 -6.07 -12.70
N GLU A 425 -13.60 -7.21 -13.15
CA GLU A 425 -13.43 -8.51 -12.49
C GLU A 425 -12.55 -9.40 -13.35
N PHE A 426 -11.53 -10.01 -12.73
CA PHE A 426 -10.61 -10.93 -13.39
C PHE A 426 -10.74 -12.33 -12.82
N GLY A 427 -10.69 -13.34 -13.69
CA GLY A 427 -10.81 -14.74 -13.28
C GLY A 427 -9.49 -15.42 -12.87
N GLY A 428 -8.36 -14.73 -12.94
CA GLY A 428 -7.03 -15.34 -12.98
C GLY A 428 -6.18 -15.31 -11.71
N GLY A 429 -6.55 -14.59 -10.68
CA GLY A 429 -5.73 -14.46 -9.46
C GLY A 429 -5.94 -15.58 -8.43
N PRO A 430 -5.14 -15.64 -7.37
CA PRO A 430 -5.34 -16.58 -6.28
C PRO A 430 -6.74 -16.38 -5.68
N ALA A 431 -7.48 -17.48 -5.45
CA ALA A 431 -8.77 -17.37 -4.78
C ALA A 431 -8.59 -16.67 -3.42
N PRO A 432 -9.45 -15.70 -3.09
CA PRO A 432 -9.38 -15.07 -1.79
C PRO A 432 -9.54 -16.14 -0.69
N PRO A 433 -8.81 -16.03 0.43
CA PRO A 433 -8.91 -16.99 1.51
C PRO A 433 -10.36 -17.07 1.99
N THR A 434 -10.96 -18.25 1.88
CA THR A 434 -12.36 -18.54 2.26
C THR A 434 -12.57 -18.67 3.76
N SER A 435 -11.50 -18.79 4.55
CA SER A 435 -11.59 -18.92 6.00
C SER A 435 -11.43 -17.57 6.69
N ALA A 436 -12.41 -17.25 7.55
CA ALA A 436 -12.15 -16.30 8.63
C ALA A 436 -10.87 -16.75 9.37
N PRO A 437 -9.93 -15.85 9.69
CA PRO A 437 -8.76 -16.24 10.43
C PRO A 437 -9.21 -16.88 11.73
N SER A 438 -8.74 -18.10 11.98
CA SER A 438 -8.80 -18.69 13.31
C SER A 438 -8.36 -17.62 14.29
N THR A 439 -9.24 -17.30 15.21
CA THR A 439 -9.09 -16.39 16.35
C THR A 439 -7.64 -15.89 16.51
N VAL A 440 -7.44 -14.59 16.33
CA VAL A 440 -6.24 -13.93 16.88
C VAL A 440 -6.26 -14.22 18.37
N ALA A 441 -5.62 -15.31 18.78
CA ALA A 441 -5.36 -15.63 20.15
C ALA A 441 -4.67 -14.41 20.74
N GLY A 442 -5.31 -13.81 21.73
CA GLY A 442 -4.78 -12.66 22.41
C GLY A 442 -3.53 -13.04 23.20
N GLU A 443 -2.38 -12.96 22.60
CA GLU A 443 -1.16 -12.79 23.34
C GLU A 443 -1.06 -11.32 23.75
N ALA A 444 -1.49 -11.08 24.99
CA ALA A 444 -1.09 -9.87 25.71
C ALA A 444 0.44 -9.84 25.77
N PRO A 445 1.10 -8.69 25.55
CA PRO A 445 2.52 -8.58 25.79
C PRO A 445 2.81 -8.93 27.24
N PRO A 446 3.91 -9.65 27.54
CA PRO A 446 4.26 -9.99 28.92
C PRO A 446 4.40 -8.69 29.72
N ALA A 447 3.74 -8.65 30.86
CA ALA A 447 3.90 -7.61 31.85
C ALA A 447 5.38 -7.49 32.20
N ARG A 448 5.96 -6.33 31.96
CA ARG A 448 7.31 -6.03 32.41
C ARG A 448 7.25 -5.81 33.92
N GLY A 449 7.84 -6.71 34.67
CA GLY A 449 8.27 -6.50 36.06
C GLY A 449 9.46 -5.57 36.09
#